data_b84786c0817b67de8aa08fac8ee4b075
#
_entry.id   b84786c0817b67de8aa08fac8ee4b075
#
_cell.length_a   1.000
_cell.length_b   1.000
_cell.length_c   1.000
_cell.angle_alpha   90.00
_cell.angle_beta   90.00
_cell.angle_gamma   90.00
#
_symmetry.space_group_name_H-M   'P 1'
#
loop_
_entity.id
_entity.type
_entity.pdbx_description
1 polymer ?
#
loop_
_entity_poly.entity_id
_entity_poly.type
_entity_poly.pdbx_seq_one_letter_code
_entity_poly.pdbx_strand_id
1 'polypeptide(L)' 'MTQITVVKRSGVKEPLHIEKWQAQVAKVCQGIADVSQSMIEIKAQLHFYDGISTREIDGITLRAIVDL' A
#
# COMPACT_ATOMS: atom_id res chain seq x y z
N MET A 1 12.62 9.41 -10.91
CA MET A 1 11.58 8.82 -10.05
C MET A 1 12.23 7.81 -9.12
N THR A 2 12.15 8.05 -7.83
CA THR A 2 12.78 7.17 -6.85
C THR A 2 11.85 6.02 -6.52
N GLN A 3 12.32 4.82 -6.79
CA GLN A 3 11.62 3.61 -6.44
C GLN A 3 12.02 3.21 -5.03
N ILE A 4 11.05 3.00 -4.14
CA ILE A 4 11.35 2.60 -2.78
C ILE A 4 11.57 1.10 -2.69
N THR A 5 12.34 0.70 -1.70
CA THR A 5 12.65 -0.70 -1.42
C THR A 5 11.76 -1.20 -0.29
N VAL A 6 11.28 -2.42 -0.41
CA VAL A 6 10.42 -3.06 0.57
C VAL A 6 11.19 -4.21 1.22
N VAL A 7 11.04 -4.36 2.54
CA VAL A 7 11.63 -5.46 3.29
C VAL A 7 10.57 -6.52 3.52
N LYS A 8 10.81 -7.72 3.01
CA LYS A 8 9.91 -8.85 3.21
C LYS A 8 10.08 -9.47 4.59
N ARG A 9 9.12 -10.31 4.97
CA ARG A 9 9.14 -11.01 6.24
C ARG A 9 10.43 -11.80 6.47
N SER A 10 11.01 -12.33 5.41
CA SER A 10 12.28 -13.07 5.47
C SER A 10 13.51 -12.17 5.60
N GLY A 11 13.34 -10.86 5.59
CA GLY A 11 14.44 -9.91 5.60
C GLY A 11 14.99 -9.55 4.24
N VAL A 12 14.45 -10.15 3.19
CA VAL A 12 14.88 -9.87 1.82
C VAL A 12 14.34 -8.50 1.38
N LYS A 13 15.22 -7.70 0.79
CA LYS A 13 14.85 -6.40 0.23
C LYS A 13 14.57 -6.53 -1.26
N GLU A 14 13.49 -5.92 -1.71
CA GLU A 14 13.15 -5.88 -3.13
C GLU A 14 12.44 -4.58 -3.45
N PRO A 15 12.45 -4.17 -4.74
CA PRO A 15 11.72 -2.96 -5.14
C PRO A 15 10.22 -3.13 -4.89
N LEU A 16 9.56 -2.05 -4.47
CA LEU A 16 8.12 -2.06 -4.31
C LEU A 16 7.45 -2.17 -5.67
N HIS A 17 6.64 -3.19 -5.85
CA HIS A 17 5.83 -3.36 -7.05
C HIS A 17 4.51 -2.65 -6.86
N ILE A 18 4.47 -1.38 -7.23
CA ILE A 18 3.30 -0.54 -7.01
C ILE A 18 2.06 -1.09 -7.69
N GLU A 19 2.22 -1.70 -8.85
CA GLU A 19 1.11 -2.27 -9.60
C GLU A 19 0.44 -3.41 -8.84
N LYS A 20 1.21 -4.26 -8.17
CA LYS A 20 0.66 -5.35 -7.35
C LYS A 20 -0.10 -4.80 -6.16
N TRP A 21 0.46 -3.77 -5.53
CA TRP A 21 -0.20 -3.13 -4.40
C TRP A 21 -1.51 -2.47 -4.84
N GLN A 22 -1.51 -1.78 -5.98
CA GLN A 22 -2.71 -1.17 -6.53
C GLN A 22 -3.79 -2.21 -6.83
N ALA A 23 -3.39 -3.39 -7.31
CA ALA A 23 -4.33 -4.48 -7.56
C ALA A 23 -4.98 -4.96 -6.26
N GLN A 24 -4.22 -5.03 -5.17
CA GLN A 24 -4.75 -5.40 -3.86
C GLN A 24 -5.75 -4.35 -3.37
N VAL A 25 -5.43 -3.08 -3.52
CA VAL A 25 -6.33 -1.99 -3.14
C VAL A 25 -7.63 -2.07 -3.94
N ALA A 26 -7.52 -2.35 -5.23
CA ALA A 26 -8.70 -2.50 -6.08
C ALA A 26 -9.62 -3.62 -5.60
N LYS A 27 -9.05 -4.75 -5.19
CA LYS A 27 -9.84 -5.88 -4.66
C LYS A 27 -10.59 -5.50 -3.39
N VAL A 28 -9.93 -4.77 -2.50
CA VAL A 28 -10.57 -4.31 -1.26
C VAL A 28 -11.69 -3.34 -1.58
N CYS A 29 -11.48 -2.43 -2.52
CA CYS A 29 -12.49 -1.46 -2.91
C CYS A 29 -13.72 -2.09 -3.55
N GLN A 30 -13.56 -3.22 -4.23
CA GLN A 30 -14.69 -3.94 -4.82
C GLN A 30 -15.67 -4.44 -3.78
N GLY A 31 -15.18 -4.77 -2.58
CA GLY A 31 -16.02 -5.25 -1.48
C GLY A 31 -16.64 -4.14 -0.63
N ILE A 32 -16.26 -2.89 -0.86
CA ILE A 32 -16.72 -1.76 -0.05
C ILE A 32 -17.33 -0.70 -0.97
N ALA A 33 -18.61 -0.36 -0.72
CA ALA A 33 -19.29 0.68 -1.47
C ALA A 33 -18.77 2.07 -1.06
N ASP A 34 -18.79 3.00 -2.01
CA ASP A 34 -18.49 4.42 -1.77
C ASP A 34 -17.05 4.70 -1.34
N VAL A 35 -16.11 3.81 -1.68
CA VAL A 35 -14.70 4.03 -1.37
C VAL A 35 -13.95 4.33 -2.66
N SER A 36 -13.19 5.42 -2.67
CA SER A 36 -12.39 5.82 -3.81
C SER A 36 -11.01 5.15 -3.74
N GLN A 37 -10.71 4.29 -4.71
CA GLN A 37 -9.41 3.66 -4.81
C GLN A 37 -8.29 4.68 -4.88
N SER A 38 -8.48 5.75 -5.68
CA SER A 38 -7.48 6.80 -5.83
C SER A 38 -7.15 7.49 -4.52
N MET A 39 -8.17 7.76 -3.71
CA MET A 39 -7.97 8.42 -2.41
C MET A 39 -7.19 7.52 -1.45
N ILE A 40 -7.51 6.23 -1.44
CA ILE A 40 -6.79 5.26 -0.60
C ILE A 40 -5.33 5.19 -1.01
N GLU A 41 -5.08 5.11 -2.31
CA GLU A 41 -3.71 5.03 -2.82
C GLU A 41 -2.90 6.27 -2.46
N ILE A 42 -3.47 7.45 -2.62
CA ILE A 42 -2.79 8.70 -2.28
C ILE A 42 -2.49 8.76 -0.79
N LYS A 43 -3.47 8.49 0.05
CA LYS A 43 -3.29 8.54 1.50
C LYS A 43 -2.25 7.54 1.99
N ALA A 44 -2.29 6.32 1.47
CA ALA A 44 -1.35 5.29 1.88
C ALA A 44 0.08 5.64 1.43
N GLN A 45 0.24 6.09 0.20
CA GLN A 45 1.56 6.40 -0.35
C GLN A 45 2.26 7.53 0.40
N LEU A 46 1.52 8.44 1.00
CA LEU A 46 2.10 9.51 1.81
C LEU A 46 2.90 8.98 2.99
N HIS A 47 2.61 7.77 3.44
CA HIS A 47 3.29 7.15 4.58
C HIS A 47 4.34 6.12 4.17
N PHE A 48 4.51 5.88 2.88
CA PHE A 48 5.51 4.93 2.39
C PHE A 48 6.90 5.57 2.43
N TYR A 49 7.90 4.75 2.74
CA TYR A 49 9.29 5.20 2.78
C TYR A 49 10.21 4.05 2.35
N ASP A 50 11.42 4.38 1.96
CA ASP A 50 12.40 3.41 1.53
C ASP A 50 12.78 2.50 2.70
N GLY A 51 12.74 1.20 2.48
CA GLY A 51 12.99 0.22 3.53
C GLY A 51 11.77 -0.16 4.35
N ILE A 52 10.57 0.29 3.94
CA ILE A 52 9.32 -0.06 4.62
C ILE A 52 9.08 -1.58 4.54
N SER A 53 8.56 -2.17 5.62
CA SER A 53 8.20 -3.59 5.61
C SER A 53 6.85 -3.82 4.94
N THR A 54 6.66 -5.03 4.40
CA THR A 54 5.36 -5.40 3.83
C THR A 54 4.25 -5.32 4.87
N ARG A 55 4.57 -5.64 6.11
CA ARG A 55 3.63 -5.57 7.23
C ARG A 55 3.16 -4.14 7.47
N GLU A 56 4.09 -3.19 7.41
CA GLU A 56 3.74 -1.78 7.56
C GLU A 56 2.88 -1.28 6.42
N ILE A 57 3.16 -1.72 5.19
CA ILE A 57 2.36 -1.37 4.03
C ILE A 57 0.92 -1.83 4.21
N ASP A 58 0.71 -3.05 4.67
CA ASP A 58 -0.63 -3.60 4.92
C ASP A 58 -1.35 -2.77 5.98
N GLY A 59 -0.68 -2.44 7.07
CA GLY A 59 -1.26 -1.63 8.13
C GLY A 59 -1.64 -0.23 7.66
N ILE A 60 -0.76 0.41 6.90
CA ILE A 60 -1.01 1.75 6.35
C ILE A 60 -2.20 1.72 5.41
N THR A 61 -2.27 0.70 4.55
CA THR A 61 -3.35 0.55 3.59
C THR A 61 -4.70 0.39 4.29
N LEU A 62 -4.77 -0.47 5.30
CA LEU A 62 -5.99 -0.66 6.08
C LEU A 62 -6.40 0.62 6.79
N ARG A 63 -5.45 1.34 7.34
CA ARG A 63 -5.73 2.60 8.03
C ARG A 63 -6.26 3.66 7.08
N ALA A 64 -5.71 3.73 5.88
CA ALA A 64 -6.19 4.66 4.86
C ALA A 64 -7.65 4.37 4.49
N ILE A 65 -8.03 3.09 4.44
CA ILE A 65 -9.41 2.68 4.16
C ILE A 65 -10.34 3.11 5.29
N VAL A 66 -9.93 2.90 6.54
CA VAL A 66 -10.74 3.23 7.71
C VAL A 66 -10.91 4.74 7.87
N ASP A 67 -9.88 5.52 7.53
CA ASP A 67 -9.89 6.98 7.70
C ASP A 67 -10.67 7.71 6.60
N LEU A 68 -11.12 6.99 5.59
CA LEU A 68 -12.01 7.56 4.59
C LEU A 68 -13.45 7.50 5.08
#